data_44189e8f376d1af7108f31aaf4bba81e
#
_entry.id   44189e8f376d1af7108f31aaf4bba81e
#
_cell.length_a   1.000
_cell.length_b   1.000
_cell.length_c   1.000
_cell.angle_alpha   90.00
_cell.angle_beta   90.00
_cell.angle_gamma   90.00
#
_symmetry.space_group_name_H-M   'P 1'
#
loop_
_entity.id
_entity.type
_entity.pdbx_description
1 polymer ?
#
loop_
_entity_poly.entity_id
_entity_poly.type
_entity_poly.pdbx_seq_one_letter_code
_entity_poly.pdbx_strand_id
1 'polypeptide(L)'
;QPALDLMKKLLFDTYRLGLLHGNLMDTEPLLRNADLVSFDMGAIRAADAPGNANASPNGFSGDEACQIVRYAAMSDKLTSMGFFELNPLFDRQGITAHLLAQMVWYAFEGYNQRKNDFPVSESDSFIRYIVPTSDFADGIVFIKSRKTDRWWMEVVCKPESRQKYASHYIVPCT
;
A
#
# COMPACT_ATOMS: atom_id res chain seq x y z
N GLN A 1 -18.67 14.68 8.00
CA GLN A 1 -18.40 13.36 8.63
C GLN A 1 -17.16 13.50 9.51
N PRO A 2 -17.32 13.51 10.87
CA PRO A 2 -16.22 13.89 11.79
C PRO A 2 -14.96 13.03 11.67
N ALA A 3 -15.10 11.73 11.41
CA ALA A 3 -13.97 10.83 11.28
C ALA A 3 -13.10 11.14 10.03
N LEU A 4 -13.74 11.42 8.89
CA LEU A 4 -13.02 11.78 7.66
C LEU A 4 -12.29 13.13 7.80
N ASP A 5 -12.92 14.08 8.49
CA ASP A 5 -12.30 15.39 8.75
C ASP A 5 -11.11 15.27 9.70
N LEU A 6 -11.19 14.35 10.67
CA LEU A 6 -10.07 14.02 11.55
C LEU A 6 -8.91 13.39 10.78
N MET A 7 -9.19 12.41 9.93
CA MET A 7 -8.17 11.77 9.09
C MET A 7 -7.43 12.78 8.22
N LYS A 8 -8.17 13.69 7.56
CA LYS A 8 -7.57 14.77 6.76
C LYS A 8 -6.69 15.71 7.60
N LYS A 9 -7.14 16.07 8.81
CA LYS A 9 -6.35 16.90 9.73
C LYS A 9 -5.07 16.22 10.21
N LEU A 10 -5.06 14.89 10.28
CA LEU A 10 -3.91 14.08 10.65
C LEU A 10 -3.04 13.70 9.42
N LEU A 11 -3.33 14.28 8.24
CA LEU A 11 -2.61 14.04 6.98
C LEU A 11 -2.65 12.58 6.51
N PHE A 12 -3.71 11.83 6.85
CA PHE A 12 -3.94 10.52 6.26
C PHE A 12 -4.53 10.65 4.87
N ASP A 13 -3.91 9.99 3.91
CA ASP A 13 -4.46 9.86 2.56
C ASP A 13 -5.69 8.97 2.57
N THR A 14 -6.69 9.37 1.79
CA THR A 14 -7.94 8.63 1.65
C THR A 14 -8.30 8.48 0.18
N TYR A 15 -8.53 7.26 -0.26
CA TYR A 15 -8.89 6.95 -1.64
C TYR A 15 -10.30 6.37 -1.69
N ARG A 16 -11.07 6.82 -2.68
CA ARG A 16 -12.42 6.28 -2.88
C ARG A 16 -12.34 4.98 -3.67
N LEU A 17 -13.14 4.00 -3.27
CA LEU A 17 -13.24 2.70 -3.94
C LEU A 17 -13.41 2.83 -5.46
N GLY A 18 -14.29 3.72 -5.92
CA GLY A 18 -14.54 3.92 -7.35
C GLY A 18 -13.35 4.43 -8.17
N LEU A 19 -12.38 5.08 -7.53
CA LEU A 19 -11.13 5.47 -8.19
C LEU A 19 -10.20 4.26 -8.35
N LEU A 20 -10.14 3.40 -7.33
CA LEU A 20 -9.28 2.22 -7.32
C LEU A 20 -9.76 1.13 -8.29
N HIS A 21 -11.08 0.97 -8.48
CA HIS A 21 -11.62 0.05 -9.49
C HIS A 21 -11.19 0.39 -10.92
N GLY A 22 -10.92 1.67 -11.20
CA GLY A 22 -10.46 2.10 -12.52
C GLY A 22 -9.00 1.72 -12.81
N ASN A 23 -8.17 1.69 -11.79
CA ASN A 23 -6.75 1.33 -11.89
C ASN A 23 -6.20 0.80 -10.57
N LEU A 24 -6.34 -0.51 -10.36
CA LEU A 24 -5.90 -1.15 -9.13
C LEU A 24 -4.37 -1.08 -8.93
N MET A 25 -3.59 -0.91 -10.00
CA MET A 25 -2.14 -0.76 -9.92
C MET A 25 -1.71 0.50 -9.16
N ASP A 26 -2.56 1.53 -9.10
CA ASP A 26 -2.29 2.75 -8.33
C ASP A 26 -2.24 2.48 -6.80
N THR A 27 -2.71 1.32 -6.35
CA THR A 27 -2.59 0.90 -4.95
C THR A 27 -1.16 0.47 -4.58
N GLU A 28 -0.36 0.03 -5.54
CA GLU A 28 0.99 -0.49 -5.29
C GLU A 28 1.91 0.58 -4.68
N PRO A 29 2.05 1.80 -5.22
CA PRO A 29 2.87 2.83 -4.61
C PRO A 29 2.42 3.22 -3.21
N LEU A 30 1.10 3.22 -2.95
CA LEU A 30 0.55 3.54 -1.63
C LEU A 30 0.94 2.48 -0.60
N LEU A 31 0.84 1.21 -0.99
CA LEU A 31 1.14 0.07 -0.12
C LEU A 31 2.66 -0.19 0.02
N ARG A 32 3.46 0.22 -0.96
CA ARG A 32 4.92 0.04 -0.97
C ARG A 32 5.62 0.69 0.22
N ASN A 33 5.03 1.74 0.80
CA ASN A 33 5.59 2.43 1.95
C ASN A 33 4.98 2.00 3.30
N ALA A 34 4.08 1.02 3.30
CA ALA A 34 3.42 0.55 4.50
C ALA A 34 4.33 -0.37 5.32
N ASP A 35 4.40 -0.13 6.63
CA ASP A 35 5.07 -0.99 7.60
C ASP A 35 4.12 -2.04 8.17
N LEU A 36 2.81 -1.71 8.21
CA LEU A 36 1.73 -2.56 8.68
C LEU A 36 0.51 -2.40 7.77
N VAL A 37 -0.15 -3.50 7.45
CA VAL A 37 -1.43 -3.49 6.72
C VAL A 37 -2.51 -4.15 7.56
N SER A 38 -3.62 -3.44 7.76
CA SER A 38 -4.85 -3.95 8.34
C SER A 38 -5.90 -4.05 7.25
N PHE A 39 -6.30 -5.27 6.91
CA PHE A 39 -7.31 -5.52 5.89
C PHE A 39 -8.63 -5.91 6.55
N ASP A 40 -9.67 -5.12 6.32
CA ASP A 40 -11.03 -5.40 6.75
C ASP A 40 -11.75 -6.21 5.66
N MET A 41 -12.20 -7.43 5.98
CA MET A 41 -12.94 -8.30 5.04
C MET A 41 -14.27 -7.68 4.62
N GLY A 42 -14.82 -6.74 5.40
CA GLY A 42 -16.00 -5.95 5.04
C GLY A 42 -15.75 -4.95 3.89
N ALA A 43 -14.49 -4.72 3.49
CA ALA A 43 -14.14 -3.96 2.29
C ALA A 43 -14.44 -4.73 0.99
N ILE A 44 -14.67 -6.04 1.06
CA ILE A 44 -15.00 -6.91 -0.06
C ILE A 44 -16.53 -6.97 -0.22
N ARG A 45 -17.01 -6.99 -1.46
CA ARG A 45 -18.46 -7.09 -1.73
C ARG A 45 -19.04 -8.41 -1.19
N ALA A 46 -20.29 -8.35 -0.72
CA ALA A 46 -20.99 -9.49 -0.11
C ALA A 46 -21.08 -10.73 -1.01
N ALA A 47 -21.04 -10.56 -2.34
CA ALA A 47 -21.06 -11.68 -3.28
C ALA A 47 -19.81 -12.57 -3.15
N ASP A 48 -18.67 -12.01 -2.78
CA ASP A 48 -17.39 -12.71 -2.72
C ASP A 48 -16.97 -12.98 -1.26
N ALA A 49 -17.44 -12.18 -0.28
CA ALA A 49 -17.14 -12.33 1.14
C ALA A 49 -18.39 -12.10 2.01
N PRO A 50 -19.34 -13.05 2.04
CA PRO A 50 -20.57 -12.92 2.84
C PRO A 50 -20.38 -13.05 4.35
N GLY A 51 -19.23 -13.54 4.82
CA GLY A 51 -18.93 -13.84 6.22
C GLY A 51 -18.66 -12.62 7.09
N ASN A 52 -19.48 -11.57 6.95
CA ASN A 52 -19.42 -10.35 7.73
C ASN A 52 -20.82 -9.91 8.13
N ALA A 53 -21.00 -9.40 9.36
CA ALA A 53 -22.29 -8.93 9.86
C ALA A 53 -22.85 -7.73 9.07
N ASN A 54 -21.97 -6.92 8.48
CA ASN A 54 -22.30 -5.71 7.75
C ASN A 54 -21.90 -5.83 6.27
N ALA A 55 -21.99 -7.03 5.69
CA ALA A 55 -21.62 -7.29 4.30
C ALA A 55 -22.33 -6.32 3.35
N SER A 56 -21.56 -5.63 2.52
CA SER A 56 -22.04 -4.61 1.59
C SER A 56 -22.17 -5.17 0.16
N PRO A 57 -23.17 -4.76 -0.63
CA PRO A 57 -23.22 -5.12 -2.04
C PRO A 57 -22.07 -4.51 -2.86
N ASN A 58 -21.50 -3.40 -2.41
CA ASN A 58 -20.37 -2.73 -3.02
C ASN A 58 -19.12 -2.96 -2.20
N GLY A 59 -17.99 -3.19 -2.87
CA GLY A 59 -16.70 -3.44 -2.27
C GLY A 59 -15.73 -3.91 -3.35
N PHE A 60 -14.52 -4.25 -2.96
CA PHE A 60 -13.59 -4.95 -3.84
C PHE A 60 -14.13 -6.33 -4.21
N SER A 61 -13.82 -6.78 -5.41
CA SER A 61 -14.01 -8.20 -5.74
C SER A 61 -12.94 -9.07 -5.05
N GLY A 62 -13.17 -10.38 -4.99
CA GLY A 62 -12.21 -11.29 -4.35
C GLY A 62 -10.83 -11.29 -5.02
N ASP A 63 -10.78 -11.19 -6.35
CA ASP A 63 -9.53 -11.09 -7.11
C ASP A 63 -8.81 -9.75 -6.89
N GLU A 64 -9.54 -8.63 -6.83
CA GLU A 64 -8.96 -7.33 -6.48
C GLU A 64 -8.37 -7.34 -5.07
N ALA A 65 -9.06 -7.94 -4.09
CA ALA A 65 -8.57 -8.09 -2.73
C ALA A 65 -7.27 -8.91 -2.69
N CYS A 66 -7.20 -10.01 -3.42
CA CYS A 66 -5.99 -10.82 -3.57
C CYS A 66 -4.83 -10.02 -4.16
N GLN A 67 -5.08 -9.22 -5.20
CA GLN A 67 -4.06 -8.37 -5.82
C GLN A 67 -3.56 -7.29 -4.88
N ILE A 68 -4.44 -6.61 -4.15
CA ILE A 68 -4.09 -5.60 -3.14
C ILE A 68 -3.16 -6.20 -2.08
N VAL A 69 -3.54 -7.36 -1.55
CA VAL A 69 -2.73 -8.08 -0.54
C VAL A 69 -1.36 -8.47 -1.10
N ARG A 70 -1.30 -8.93 -2.36
CA ARG A 70 -0.04 -9.23 -3.04
C ARG A 70 0.84 -7.97 -3.18
N TYR A 71 0.28 -6.85 -3.63
CA TYR A 71 1.03 -5.59 -3.74
C TYR A 71 1.54 -5.11 -2.38
N ALA A 72 0.72 -5.20 -1.34
CA ALA A 72 1.13 -4.88 0.02
C ALA A 72 2.30 -5.76 0.47
N ALA A 73 2.23 -7.07 0.25
CA ALA A 73 3.25 -8.03 0.64
C ALA A 73 4.58 -7.88 -0.13
N MET A 74 4.54 -7.31 -1.35
CA MET A 74 5.74 -6.97 -2.12
C MET A 74 6.54 -5.78 -1.54
N SER A 75 5.97 -5.07 -0.57
CA SER A 75 6.70 -4.00 0.13
C SER A 75 7.86 -4.57 0.94
N ASP A 76 9.06 -4.03 0.72
CA ASP A 76 10.25 -4.39 1.51
C ASP A 76 10.15 -3.91 2.98
N LYS A 77 9.27 -2.94 3.25
CA LYS A 77 9.03 -2.36 4.59
C LYS A 77 7.99 -3.12 5.40
N LEU A 78 7.07 -3.84 4.76
CA LEU A 78 5.96 -4.47 5.45
C LEU A 78 6.46 -5.55 6.41
N THR A 79 6.17 -5.37 7.70
CA THR A 79 6.54 -6.28 8.79
C THR A 79 5.37 -7.16 9.24
N SER A 80 4.14 -6.67 9.12
CA SER A 80 2.96 -7.42 9.51
C SER A 80 1.73 -7.06 8.69
N MET A 81 0.82 -8.06 8.57
CA MET A 81 -0.46 -7.92 7.91
C MET A 81 -1.52 -8.65 8.73
N GLY A 82 -2.63 -7.97 9.01
CA GLY A 82 -3.77 -8.55 9.72
C GLY A 82 -5.03 -8.52 8.86
N PHE A 83 -5.87 -9.55 9.02
CA PHE A 83 -7.18 -9.64 8.39
C PHE A 83 -8.25 -9.66 9.47
N PHE A 84 -9.28 -8.82 9.34
CA PHE A 84 -10.27 -8.55 10.35
C PHE A 84 -11.67 -8.68 9.79
N GLU A 85 -12.67 -8.74 10.67
CA GLU A 85 -14.12 -8.77 10.36
C GLU A 85 -14.59 -10.02 9.60
N LEU A 86 -13.85 -11.13 9.64
CA LEU A 86 -14.38 -12.42 9.26
C LEU A 86 -15.16 -13.02 10.45
N ASN A 87 -16.44 -13.25 10.28
CA ASN A 87 -17.29 -13.89 11.28
C ASN A 87 -17.83 -15.24 10.77
N PRO A 88 -17.36 -16.37 11.34
CA PRO A 88 -17.77 -17.70 10.90
C PRO A 88 -19.28 -17.97 11.02
N LEU A 89 -20.00 -17.25 11.89
CA LEU A 89 -21.46 -17.40 12.05
C LEU A 89 -22.21 -16.93 10.81
N PHE A 90 -21.67 -16.00 10.04
CA PHE A 90 -22.25 -15.51 8.79
C PHE A 90 -21.69 -16.23 7.56
N ASP A 91 -20.56 -16.93 7.69
CA ASP A 91 -19.87 -17.62 6.59
C ASP A 91 -20.30 -19.10 6.50
N ARG A 92 -21.60 -19.35 6.34
CA ARG A 92 -22.19 -20.69 6.38
C ARG A 92 -21.60 -21.69 5.38
N GLN A 93 -21.13 -21.20 4.25
CA GLN A 93 -20.54 -22.02 3.18
C GLN A 93 -19.01 -21.98 3.18
N GLY A 94 -18.38 -21.22 4.07
CA GLY A 94 -16.93 -21.06 4.13
C GLY A 94 -16.33 -20.26 2.97
N ILE A 95 -17.15 -19.52 2.22
CA ILE A 95 -16.70 -18.78 1.03
C ILE A 95 -15.69 -17.71 1.44
N THR A 96 -16.01 -16.94 2.49
CA THR A 96 -15.11 -15.87 2.99
C THR A 96 -13.83 -16.44 3.56
N ALA A 97 -13.91 -17.54 4.31
CA ALA A 97 -12.73 -18.23 4.84
C ALA A 97 -11.84 -18.78 3.71
N HIS A 98 -12.45 -19.31 2.64
CA HIS A 98 -11.72 -19.77 1.47
C HIS A 98 -11.05 -18.61 0.73
N LEU A 99 -11.73 -17.48 0.54
CA LEU A 99 -11.13 -16.28 -0.04
C LEU A 99 -9.97 -15.76 0.81
N LEU A 100 -10.14 -15.72 2.15
CA LEU A 100 -9.06 -15.33 3.05
C LEU A 100 -7.84 -16.25 2.91
N ALA A 101 -8.05 -17.56 2.77
CA ALA A 101 -6.94 -18.49 2.52
C ALA A 101 -6.20 -18.18 1.19
N GLN A 102 -6.93 -17.81 0.14
CA GLN A 102 -6.34 -17.35 -1.11
C GLN A 102 -5.56 -16.04 -0.91
N MET A 103 -6.12 -15.06 -0.20
CA MET A 103 -5.44 -13.80 0.11
C MET A 103 -4.12 -14.05 0.86
N VAL A 104 -4.11 -14.95 1.83
CA VAL A 104 -2.88 -15.36 2.54
C VAL A 104 -1.86 -15.99 1.57
N TRP A 105 -2.32 -16.82 0.63
CA TRP A 105 -1.45 -17.35 -0.42
C TRP A 105 -0.83 -16.25 -1.28
N TYR A 106 -1.63 -15.28 -1.72
CA TYR A 106 -1.15 -14.11 -2.47
C TYR A 106 -0.19 -13.24 -1.65
N ALA A 107 -0.37 -13.15 -0.32
CA ALA A 107 0.58 -12.49 0.55
C ALA A 107 1.95 -13.20 0.54
N PHE A 108 1.98 -14.53 0.62
CA PHE A 108 3.23 -15.30 0.51
C PHE A 108 3.89 -15.14 -0.86
N GLU A 109 3.10 -15.16 -1.94
CA GLU A 109 3.61 -14.91 -3.28
C GLU A 109 4.26 -13.51 -3.37
N GLY A 110 3.57 -12.48 -2.90
CA GLY A 110 4.10 -11.11 -2.86
C GLY A 110 5.37 -11.00 -2.04
N TYR A 111 5.41 -11.62 -0.86
CA TYR A 111 6.60 -11.67 0.00
C TYR A 111 7.81 -12.26 -0.73
N ASN A 112 7.63 -13.37 -1.43
CA ASN A 112 8.69 -14.03 -2.20
C ASN A 112 9.18 -13.20 -3.40
N GLN A 113 8.39 -12.22 -3.83
CA GLN A 113 8.73 -11.33 -4.96
C GLN A 113 9.40 -10.03 -4.52
N ARG A 114 9.69 -9.85 -3.24
CA ARG A 114 10.44 -8.69 -2.73
C ARG A 114 11.79 -8.56 -3.42
N LYS A 115 12.15 -7.35 -3.77
CA LYS A 115 13.39 -7.07 -4.52
C LYS A 115 14.48 -6.41 -3.68
N ASN A 116 14.18 -6.04 -2.42
CA ASN A 116 15.08 -5.28 -1.55
C ASN A 116 15.63 -4.06 -2.30
N ASP A 117 14.74 -3.26 -2.84
CA ASP A 117 15.06 -2.11 -3.69
C ASP A 117 14.57 -0.77 -3.11
N PHE A 118 14.34 -0.71 -1.80
CA PHE A 118 14.08 0.56 -1.14
C PHE A 118 15.36 1.41 -1.09
N PRO A 119 15.37 2.66 -1.56
CA PRO A 119 16.58 3.46 -1.74
C PRO A 119 17.09 4.09 -0.42
N VAL A 120 17.55 3.28 0.54
CA VAL A 120 18.08 3.74 1.83
C VAL A 120 19.52 4.25 1.73
N SER A 121 20.30 3.71 0.80
CA SER A 121 21.71 4.04 0.63
C SER A 121 22.05 4.37 -0.82
N GLU A 122 23.11 5.17 -1.01
CA GLU A 122 23.68 5.37 -2.34
C GLU A 122 24.24 4.03 -2.83
N SER A 123 23.72 3.53 -3.92
CA SER A 123 24.21 2.33 -4.59
C SER A 123 24.03 2.46 -6.10
N ASP A 124 24.86 1.74 -6.85
CA ASP A 124 24.76 1.68 -8.33
C ASP A 124 23.42 1.08 -8.81
N SER A 125 22.62 0.56 -7.90
CA SER A 125 21.28 0.02 -8.20
C SER A 125 20.24 1.09 -8.47
N PHE A 126 20.55 2.37 -8.21
CA PHE A 126 19.61 3.48 -8.35
C PHE A 126 20.17 4.55 -9.29
N ILE A 127 19.27 5.22 -10.00
CA ILE A 127 19.55 6.42 -10.78
C ILE A 127 18.86 7.58 -10.08
N ARG A 128 19.62 8.67 -9.86
CA ARG A 128 19.09 9.91 -9.29
C ARG A 128 18.90 10.95 -10.38
N TYR A 129 17.72 11.54 -10.42
CA TYR A 129 17.37 12.64 -11.31
C TYR A 129 17.09 13.86 -10.47
N ILE A 130 17.82 14.94 -10.71
CA ILE A 130 17.61 16.22 -10.04
C ILE A 130 16.85 17.14 -10.99
N VAL A 131 15.65 17.53 -10.61
CA VAL A 131 14.78 18.42 -11.37
C VAL A 131 14.87 19.81 -10.76
N PRO A 132 15.48 20.78 -11.44
CA PRO A 132 15.54 22.16 -10.96
C PRO A 132 14.13 22.74 -10.80
N THR A 133 13.91 23.48 -9.74
CA THR A 133 12.65 24.20 -9.49
C THR A 133 12.95 25.55 -8.83
N SER A 134 12.07 26.53 -9.04
CA SER A 134 12.19 27.85 -8.41
C SER A 134 11.98 27.81 -6.89
N ASP A 135 11.25 26.80 -6.40
CA ASP A 135 10.81 26.73 -5.01
C ASP A 135 11.85 26.10 -4.07
N PHE A 136 12.80 25.34 -4.63
CA PHE A 136 13.83 24.64 -3.86
C PHE A 136 15.21 24.83 -4.53
N ALA A 137 16.14 25.40 -3.79
CA ALA A 137 17.49 25.70 -4.29
C ALA A 137 18.24 24.44 -4.79
N ASP A 138 18.01 23.29 -4.14
CA ASP A 138 18.66 22.01 -4.47
C ASP A 138 17.85 21.19 -5.50
N GLY A 139 16.70 21.71 -5.98
CA GLY A 139 15.78 20.99 -6.85
C GLY A 139 15.02 19.87 -6.13
N ILE A 140 14.23 19.11 -6.90
CA ILE A 140 13.53 17.90 -6.42
C ILE A 140 14.29 16.68 -6.93
N VAL A 141 14.59 15.73 -6.04
CA VAL A 141 15.32 14.52 -6.39
C VAL A 141 14.33 13.36 -6.57
N PHE A 142 14.35 12.77 -7.77
CA PHE A 142 13.66 11.52 -8.07
C PHE A 142 14.68 10.39 -8.14
N ILE A 143 14.31 9.23 -7.60
CA ILE A 143 15.16 8.04 -7.55
C ILE A 143 14.47 6.93 -8.31
N LYS A 144 15.16 6.32 -9.27
CA LYS A 144 14.67 5.18 -10.04
C LYS A 144 15.48 3.93 -9.73
N SER A 145 14.82 2.82 -9.40
CA SER A 145 15.48 1.52 -9.29
C SER A 145 15.84 0.97 -10.67
N ARG A 146 17.08 0.49 -10.82
CA ARG A 146 17.50 -0.27 -12.01
C ARG A 146 16.97 -1.71 -12.03
N LYS A 147 16.51 -2.24 -10.88
CA LYS A 147 16.00 -3.60 -10.73
C LYS A 147 14.52 -3.74 -11.12
N THR A 148 13.72 -2.72 -10.79
CA THR A 148 12.26 -2.82 -10.85
C THR A 148 11.61 -1.70 -11.63
N ASP A 149 12.39 -0.71 -12.08
CA ASP A 149 11.92 0.54 -12.69
C ASP A 149 10.99 1.37 -11.77
N ARG A 150 10.86 1.01 -10.49
CA ARG A 150 10.10 1.77 -9.50
C ARG A 150 10.73 3.12 -9.24
N TRP A 151 9.88 4.09 -8.92
CA TRP A 151 10.27 5.46 -8.66
C TRP A 151 9.95 5.89 -7.23
N TRP A 152 10.81 6.75 -6.70
CA TRP A 152 10.64 7.45 -5.44
C TRP A 152 11.01 8.91 -5.61
N MET A 153 10.53 9.74 -4.70
CA MET A 153 10.87 11.15 -4.59
C MET A 153 11.43 11.42 -3.21
N GLU A 154 12.50 12.18 -3.13
CA GLU A 154 12.99 12.70 -1.84
C GLU A 154 12.17 13.93 -1.44
N VAL A 155 11.56 13.86 -0.27
CA VAL A 155 10.88 15.01 0.33
C VAL A 155 11.94 15.98 0.84
N VAL A 156 11.85 17.23 0.39
CA VAL A 156 12.80 18.28 0.81
C VAL A 156 12.60 18.56 2.29
N CYS A 157 13.62 18.29 3.09
CA CYS A 157 13.60 18.52 4.53
C CYS A 157 14.96 19.03 5.01
N LYS A 158 14.98 19.65 6.20
CA LYS A 158 16.22 20.13 6.81
C LYS A 158 17.17 18.97 7.07
N PRO A 159 18.51 19.18 6.96
CA PRO A 159 19.52 18.12 7.15
C PRO A 159 19.37 17.34 8.47
N GLU A 160 19.06 18.04 9.56
CA GLU A 160 18.84 17.43 10.89
C GLU A 160 17.62 16.48 10.91
N SER A 161 16.59 16.82 10.13
CA SER A 161 15.40 15.98 9.98
C SER A 161 15.69 14.74 9.13
N ARG A 162 16.55 14.83 8.11
CA ARG A 162 16.98 13.69 7.28
C ARG A 162 17.61 12.59 8.14
N GLN A 163 18.52 12.97 9.05
CA GLN A 163 19.19 12.01 9.92
C GLN A 163 18.21 11.29 10.85
N LYS A 164 17.22 12.02 11.38
CA LYS A 164 16.22 11.48 12.30
C LYS A 164 15.15 10.62 11.61
N TYR A 165 14.79 10.96 10.38
CA TYR A 165 13.67 10.35 9.63
C TYR A 165 14.12 9.74 8.30
N ALA A 166 15.30 9.13 8.27
CA ALA A 166 15.93 8.62 7.05
C ALA A 166 15.03 7.69 6.21
N SER A 167 14.14 6.92 6.85
CA SER A 167 13.20 6.03 6.18
C SER A 167 11.90 6.69 5.73
N HIS A 168 11.65 7.95 6.09
CA HIS A 168 10.37 8.63 5.87
C HIS A 168 10.44 9.81 4.89
N TYR A 169 11.65 10.27 4.55
CA TYR A 169 11.79 11.37 3.59
C TYR A 169 11.84 10.91 2.12
N ILE A 170 11.85 9.61 1.89
CA ILE A 170 11.75 9.01 0.56
C ILE A 170 10.37 8.40 0.41
N VAL A 171 9.59 8.92 -0.53
CA VAL A 171 8.21 8.49 -0.77
C VAL A 171 8.08 7.85 -2.15
N PRO A 172 7.28 6.78 -2.31
CA PRO A 172 7.00 6.20 -3.60
C PRO A 172 6.30 7.19 -4.53
N CYS A 173 6.62 7.13 -5.83
CA CYS A 173 5.88 7.84 -6.87
C CYS A 173 4.92 6.88 -7.58
N THR A 174 3.75 7.41 -7.96
CA THR A 174 2.78 6.76 -8.84
C THR A 174 3.17 6.96 -10.30
#